data_4ba389b5354921acfb2ba846876605bd
#
_entry.id   4ba389b5354921acfb2ba846876605bd
#
_cell.length_a   1.000
_cell.length_b   1.000
_cell.length_c   1.000
_cell.angle_alpha   90.00
_cell.angle_beta   90.00
_cell.angle_gamma   90.00
#
_symmetry.space_group_name_H-M   'P 1'
#
loop_
_entity.id
_entity.type
_entity.pdbx_description
1 polymer ?
#
loop_
_entity_poly.entity_id
_entity_poly.type
_entity_poly.pdbx_seq_one_letter_code
_entity_poly.pdbx_strand_id
1 'polypeptide(L)'
;MNPPTLHQPLLAISDYAHAQRWLWRSGYWKWLLWPFICSIMLFPVYVYSVWWATDALSTGLIQLWQDAASHWSYWLVWPFMFLIGLFFGYILLKNLIMLLCAPLNAFLAEALLNQQLGQPAPTRWRDFAASMWRAVLLTLVAVLAGLFSMILLLMLGFIPVVGAIAALVIGTVIQGFLTAWGFFDPVYERSGMSMGQGLRHSLRHAPTLLGNGVPFVLLFQIPILGWTLAPSYGTLAGVLTALRLQQRLQQQGQA
;
A
#
# COMPACT_ATOMS: atom_id res chain seq x y z
N MET A 1 -0.01 -12.02 -28.62
CA MET A 1 -0.28 -11.37 -27.30
C MET A 1 -1.78 -11.09 -27.23
N ASN A 2 -2.54 -11.95 -26.55
CA ASN A 2 -3.96 -11.62 -26.34
C ASN A 2 -4.04 -10.42 -25.38
N PRO A 3 -4.86 -9.39 -25.69
CA PRO A 3 -5.01 -8.24 -24.82
C PRO A 3 -5.48 -8.71 -23.42
N PRO A 4 -5.06 -8.04 -22.35
CA PRO A 4 -5.55 -8.34 -21.01
C PRO A 4 -7.08 -8.23 -21.02
N THR A 5 -7.74 -9.36 -20.90
CA THR A 5 -9.20 -9.37 -20.87
C THR A 5 -9.65 -8.53 -19.66
N LEU A 6 -10.60 -7.61 -19.85
CA LEU A 6 -11.18 -6.73 -18.83
C LEU A 6 -11.68 -7.49 -17.57
N HIS A 7 -11.83 -8.80 -17.68
CA HIS A 7 -12.17 -9.69 -16.56
C HIS A 7 -11.08 -9.84 -15.49
N GLN A 8 -9.79 -9.61 -15.79
CA GLN A 8 -8.72 -9.85 -14.82
C GLN A 8 -8.74 -8.86 -13.63
N PRO A 9 -8.90 -7.55 -13.82
CA PRO A 9 -9.05 -6.61 -12.71
C PRO A 9 -10.28 -6.89 -11.85
N LEU A 10 -11.41 -7.25 -12.46
CA LEU A 10 -12.65 -7.59 -11.74
C LEU A 10 -12.49 -8.84 -10.89
N LEU A 11 -11.77 -9.85 -11.39
CA LEU A 11 -11.45 -11.05 -10.61
C LEU A 11 -10.52 -10.71 -9.43
N ALA A 12 -9.57 -9.81 -9.60
CA ALA A 12 -8.72 -9.35 -8.50
C ALA A 12 -9.54 -8.67 -7.38
N ILE A 13 -10.58 -7.91 -7.73
CA ILE A 13 -11.50 -7.34 -6.75
C ILE A 13 -12.28 -8.46 -6.02
N SER A 14 -12.74 -9.49 -6.73
CA SER A 14 -13.46 -10.62 -6.11
C SER A 14 -12.59 -11.39 -5.10
N ASP A 15 -11.26 -11.34 -5.26
CA ASP A 15 -10.33 -12.01 -4.35
C ASP A 15 -10.35 -11.42 -2.94
N TYR A 16 -10.77 -10.16 -2.76
CA TYR A 16 -11.01 -9.59 -1.43
C TYR A 16 -12.12 -10.33 -0.68
N ALA A 17 -13.19 -10.70 -1.37
CA ALA A 17 -14.27 -11.49 -0.76
C ALA A 17 -13.81 -12.93 -0.43
N HIS A 18 -12.91 -13.51 -1.24
CA HIS A 18 -12.32 -14.81 -0.95
C HIS A 18 -11.33 -14.71 0.23
N ALA A 19 -10.49 -13.68 0.27
CA ALA A 19 -9.57 -13.42 1.35
C ALA A 19 -10.30 -13.24 2.69
N GLN A 20 -11.40 -12.47 2.69
CA GLN A 20 -12.26 -12.30 3.86
C GLN A 20 -12.81 -13.64 4.34
N ARG A 21 -13.43 -14.42 3.46
CA ARG A 21 -14.00 -15.73 3.82
C ARG A 21 -12.94 -16.68 4.36
N TRP A 22 -11.75 -16.70 3.76
CA TRP A 22 -10.64 -17.50 4.22
C TRP A 22 -10.18 -17.10 5.61
N LEU A 23 -9.97 -15.82 5.86
CA LEU A 23 -9.50 -15.28 7.13
C LEU A 23 -10.44 -15.63 8.29
N TRP A 24 -11.75 -15.54 8.05
CA TRP A 24 -12.74 -15.87 9.07
C TRP A 24 -12.89 -17.39 9.30
N ARG A 25 -12.88 -18.18 8.23
CA ARG A 25 -13.01 -19.66 8.33
C ARG A 25 -11.78 -20.32 8.95
N SER A 26 -10.60 -19.82 8.67
CA SER A 26 -9.34 -20.35 9.20
C SER A 26 -9.06 -19.93 10.64
N GLY A 27 -9.84 -19.03 11.21
CA GLY A 27 -9.65 -18.52 12.57
C GLY A 27 -8.54 -17.47 12.71
N TYR A 28 -7.90 -17.08 11.61
CA TYR A 28 -6.84 -16.07 11.61
C TYR A 28 -7.34 -14.63 11.78
N TRP A 29 -8.64 -14.40 11.84
CA TRP A 29 -9.21 -13.07 12.09
C TRP A 29 -8.71 -12.43 13.40
N LYS A 30 -8.31 -13.23 14.40
CA LYS A 30 -7.72 -12.76 15.65
C LYS A 30 -6.44 -11.93 15.44
N TRP A 31 -5.71 -12.22 14.39
CA TRP A 31 -4.49 -11.49 14.04
C TRP A 31 -4.75 -10.07 13.54
N LEU A 32 -6.01 -9.73 13.17
CA LEU A 32 -6.41 -8.36 12.87
C LEU A 32 -6.34 -7.43 14.09
N LEU A 33 -6.29 -7.99 15.30
CA LEU A 33 -6.09 -7.19 16.52
C LEU A 33 -4.75 -6.44 16.49
N TRP A 34 -3.72 -7.01 15.86
CA TRP A 34 -2.42 -6.35 15.77
C TRP A 34 -2.46 -5.04 14.95
N PRO A 35 -2.89 -5.02 13.68
CA PRO A 35 -3.04 -3.77 12.93
C PRO A 35 -4.07 -2.82 13.57
N PHE A 36 -5.08 -3.33 14.25
CA PHE A 36 -6.04 -2.51 14.99
C PHE A 36 -5.36 -1.74 16.13
N ILE A 37 -4.58 -2.43 16.97
CA ILE A 37 -3.84 -1.80 18.06
C ILE A 37 -2.84 -0.78 17.49
N CYS A 38 -2.07 -1.16 16.46
CA CYS A 38 -1.16 -0.24 15.79
C CYS A 38 -1.87 1.02 15.27
N SER A 39 -3.04 0.86 14.66
CA SER A 39 -3.81 1.97 14.11
C SER A 39 -4.31 2.93 15.20
N ILE A 40 -4.83 2.39 16.30
CA ILE A 40 -5.29 3.20 17.45
C ILE A 40 -4.13 3.94 18.11
N MET A 41 -2.97 3.31 18.25
CA MET A 41 -1.79 3.95 18.86
C MET A 41 -1.18 5.01 17.94
N LEU A 42 -1.14 4.76 16.65
CA LEU A 42 -0.52 5.67 15.69
C LEU A 42 -1.42 6.87 15.34
N PHE A 43 -2.72 6.73 15.43
CA PHE A 43 -3.65 7.81 15.07
C PHE A 43 -3.43 9.11 15.87
N PRO A 44 -3.40 9.10 17.21
CA PRO A 44 -3.13 10.31 17.99
C PRO A 44 -1.73 10.86 17.75
N VAL A 45 -0.72 9.99 17.58
CA VAL A 45 0.64 10.41 17.26
C VAL A 45 0.67 11.13 15.91
N TYR A 46 -0.04 10.59 14.91
CA TYR A 46 -0.17 11.20 13.59
C TYR A 46 -0.82 12.60 13.67
N VAL A 47 -1.98 12.70 14.32
CA VAL A 47 -2.70 13.97 14.46
C VAL A 47 -1.84 15.03 15.17
N TYR A 48 -1.19 14.64 16.28
CA TYR A 48 -0.30 15.51 17.01
C TYR A 48 0.92 15.95 16.18
N SER A 49 1.55 15.01 15.46
CA SER A 49 2.73 15.29 14.61
C SER A 49 2.39 16.24 13.47
N VAL A 50 1.22 16.07 12.84
CA VAL A 50 0.74 16.96 11.78
C VAL A 50 0.48 18.34 12.33
N TRP A 51 -0.18 18.46 13.47
CA TRP A 51 -0.42 19.76 14.08
C TRP A 51 0.89 20.45 14.45
N TRP A 52 1.76 19.77 15.19
CA TRP A 52 3.06 20.34 15.60
C TRP A 52 3.89 20.79 14.40
N ALA A 53 3.99 19.96 13.36
CA ALA A 53 4.73 20.31 12.15
C ALA A 53 4.08 21.50 11.41
N THR A 54 2.75 21.57 11.35
CA THR A 54 2.02 22.69 10.76
C THR A 54 2.30 24.00 11.49
N ASP A 55 2.25 23.97 12.82
CA ASP A 55 2.50 25.14 13.64
C ASP A 55 3.96 25.63 13.50
N ALA A 56 4.91 24.72 13.58
CA ALA A 56 6.34 25.03 13.41
C ALA A 56 6.66 25.61 12.02
N LEU A 57 6.12 25.00 10.95
CA LEU A 57 6.35 25.44 9.57
C LEU A 57 5.65 26.76 9.26
N SER A 58 4.40 26.95 9.68
CA SER A 58 3.66 28.20 9.47
C SER A 58 4.31 29.38 10.20
N THR A 59 4.74 29.17 11.45
CA THR A 59 5.46 30.18 12.22
C THR A 59 6.79 30.52 11.56
N GLY A 60 7.57 29.53 11.13
CA GLY A 60 8.83 29.75 10.43
C GLY A 60 8.68 30.50 9.11
N LEU A 61 7.66 30.17 8.29
CA LEU A 61 7.38 30.89 7.04
C LEU A 61 6.99 32.35 7.29
N ILE A 62 6.15 32.61 8.29
CA ILE A 62 5.73 33.96 8.64
C ILE A 62 6.91 34.81 9.15
N GLN A 63 7.82 34.22 9.92
CA GLN A 63 9.03 34.88 10.37
C GLN A 63 9.97 35.26 9.21
N LEU A 64 10.06 34.48 8.18
CA LEU A 64 10.83 34.79 6.96
C LEU A 64 10.24 35.98 6.16
N TRP A 65 8.97 36.28 6.35
CA TRP A 65 8.23 37.34 5.66
C TRP A 65 7.95 38.54 6.59
N GLN A 66 8.85 38.83 7.53
CA GLN A 66 8.68 39.78 8.65
C GLN A 66 8.20 41.20 8.29
N ASP A 67 8.40 41.65 7.05
CA ASP A 67 7.95 42.98 6.62
C ASP A 67 6.54 43.09 6.05
N ALA A 68 5.86 41.94 5.80
CA ALA A 68 4.54 41.91 5.14
C ALA A 68 3.45 41.15 5.90
N ALA A 69 3.80 40.49 7.02
CA ALA A 69 2.91 39.56 7.69
C ALA A 69 1.99 40.29 8.69
N SER A 70 0.81 40.69 8.21
CA SER A 70 -0.34 40.98 9.04
C SER A 70 -0.89 39.69 9.68
N HIS A 71 -1.63 39.79 10.79
CA HIS A 71 -2.30 38.67 11.46
C HIS A 71 -3.12 37.77 10.51
N TRP A 72 -3.58 38.29 9.37
CA TRP A 72 -4.29 37.59 8.29
C TRP A 72 -3.44 36.55 7.59
N SER A 73 -2.12 36.70 7.51
CA SER A 73 -1.25 35.70 6.85
C SER A 73 -1.23 34.37 7.61
N TYR A 74 -1.27 34.39 8.95
CA TYR A 74 -1.37 33.17 9.75
C TYR A 74 -2.65 32.39 9.46
N TRP A 75 -3.81 33.06 9.40
CA TRP A 75 -5.09 32.45 9.13
C TRP A 75 -5.19 31.83 7.71
N LEU A 76 -4.38 32.26 6.78
CA LEU A 76 -4.33 31.75 5.43
C LEU A 76 -3.26 30.66 5.24
N VAL A 77 -2.08 30.85 5.83
CA VAL A 77 -0.96 29.92 5.71
C VAL A 77 -1.17 28.66 6.53
N TRP A 78 -1.70 28.80 7.75
CA TRP A 78 -1.85 27.66 8.66
C TRP A 78 -2.78 26.55 8.11
N PRO A 79 -4.01 26.83 7.62
CA PRO A 79 -4.87 25.80 7.05
C PRO A 79 -4.26 25.13 5.80
N PHE A 80 -3.56 25.90 4.99
CA PHE A 80 -2.88 25.37 3.80
C PHE A 80 -1.74 24.42 4.20
N MET A 81 -0.92 24.80 5.15
CA MET A 81 0.15 23.94 5.70
C MET A 81 -0.43 22.73 6.41
N PHE A 82 -1.57 22.87 7.10
CA PHE A 82 -2.27 21.76 7.73
C PHE A 82 -2.76 20.73 6.71
N LEU A 83 -3.35 21.16 5.60
CA LEU A 83 -3.77 20.26 4.52
C LEU A 83 -2.58 19.52 3.88
N ILE A 84 -1.47 20.24 3.65
CA ILE A 84 -0.23 19.64 3.18
C ILE A 84 0.28 18.61 4.20
N GLY A 85 0.32 18.98 5.47
CA GLY A 85 0.74 18.10 6.57
C GLY A 85 -0.13 16.85 6.69
N LEU A 86 -1.45 16.99 6.57
CA LEU A 86 -2.37 15.84 6.54
C LEU A 86 -2.07 14.90 5.37
N PHE A 87 -1.83 15.45 4.19
CA PHE A 87 -1.58 14.65 3.00
C PHE A 87 -0.23 13.90 3.08
N PHE A 88 0.86 14.58 3.44
CA PHE A 88 2.18 13.97 3.60
C PHE A 88 2.22 13.01 4.79
N GLY A 89 1.67 13.44 5.92
CA GLY A 89 1.61 12.63 7.12
C GLY A 89 0.79 11.35 6.92
N TYR A 90 -0.31 11.41 6.15
CA TYR A 90 -1.09 10.23 5.81
C TYR A 90 -0.27 9.19 5.03
N ILE A 91 0.56 9.62 4.08
CA ILE A 91 1.41 8.69 3.31
C ILE A 91 2.47 8.06 4.21
N LEU A 92 3.10 8.85 5.09
CA LEU A 92 4.04 8.32 6.07
C LEU A 92 3.35 7.34 7.02
N LEU A 93 2.17 7.67 7.53
CA LEU A 93 1.38 6.82 8.39
C LEU A 93 1.01 5.49 7.71
N LYS A 94 0.54 5.55 6.45
CA LYS A 94 0.24 4.35 5.66
C LYS A 94 1.45 3.42 5.60
N ASN A 95 2.60 3.96 5.24
CA ASN A 95 3.81 3.17 5.09
C ASN A 95 4.31 2.63 6.44
N LEU A 96 4.16 3.39 7.51
CA LEU A 96 4.50 2.94 8.86
C LEU A 96 3.59 1.79 9.32
N ILE A 97 2.29 1.88 9.10
CA ILE A 97 1.34 0.79 9.39
C ILE A 97 1.69 -0.44 8.56
N MET A 98 1.95 -0.28 7.26
CA MET A 98 2.35 -1.39 6.39
C MET A 98 3.64 -2.06 6.86
N LEU A 99 4.63 -1.28 7.31
CA LEU A 99 5.88 -1.80 7.85
C LEU A 99 5.66 -2.56 9.16
N LEU A 100 4.86 -2.02 10.08
CA LEU A 100 4.54 -2.69 11.35
C LEU A 100 3.69 -3.95 11.15
N CYS A 101 2.87 -3.98 10.10
CA CYS A 101 2.09 -5.16 9.73
C CYS A 101 2.85 -6.15 8.84
N ALA A 102 4.06 -5.81 8.35
CA ALA A 102 4.82 -6.66 7.43
C ALA A 102 5.04 -8.09 7.94
N PRO A 103 5.48 -8.32 9.21
CA PRO A 103 5.67 -9.67 9.71
C PRO A 103 4.35 -10.46 9.79
N LEU A 104 3.26 -9.81 10.16
CA LEU A 104 1.94 -10.42 10.17
C LEU A 104 1.47 -10.77 8.76
N ASN A 105 1.63 -9.84 7.83
CA ASN A 105 1.24 -10.05 6.44
C ASN A 105 2.05 -11.17 5.78
N ALA A 106 3.36 -11.27 6.08
CA ALA A 106 4.20 -12.37 5.64
C ALA A 106 3.70 -13.71 6.19
N PHE A 107 3.37 -13.76 7.48
CA PHE A 107 2.80 -14.95 8.10
C PHE A 107 1.47 -15.38 7.46
N LEU A 108 0.54 -14.44 7.25
CA LEU A 108 -0.74 -14.72 6.62
C LEU A 108 -0.59 -15.18 5.16
N ALA A 109 0.31 -14.53 4.41
CA ALA A 109 0.63 -14.92 3.04
C ALA A 109 1.17 -16.36 2.96
N GLU A 110 2.12 -16.70 3.84
CA GLU A 110 2.68 -18.05 3.95
C GLU A 110 1.61 -19.08 4.32
N ALA A 111 0.77 -18.80 5.33
CA ALA A 111 -0.30 -19.70 5.74
C ALA A 111 -1.28 -19.99 4.58
N LEU A 112 -1.64 -18.96 3.82
CA LEU A 112 -2.52 -19.09 2.66
C LEU A 112 -1.83 -19.88 1.53
N LEU A 113 -0.57 -19.56 1.21
CA LEU A 113 0.21 -20.24 0.17
C LEU A 113 0.36 -21.73 0.47
N ASN A 114 0.69 -22.07 1.70
CA ASN A 114 0.85 -23.46 2.12
C ASN A 114 -0.46 -24.25 1.96
N GLN A 115 -1.58 -23.64 2.32
CA GLN A 115 -2.89 -24.28 2.15
C GLN A 115 -3.26 -24.43 0.67
N GLN A 116 -2.98 -23.46 -0.17
CA GLN A 116 -3.32 -23.49 -1.59
C GLN A 116 -2.44 -24.44 -2.41
N LEU A 117 -1.16 -24.57 -2.03
CA LEU A 117 -0.18 -25.39 -2.74
C LEU A 117 -0.01 -26.78 -2.13
N GLY A 118 -0.66 -27.07 -1.00
CA GLY A 118 -0.50 -28.35 -0.29
C GLY A 118 0.94 -28.62 0.19
N GLN A 119 1.73 -27.56 0.35
CA GLN A 119 3.14 -27.65 0.75
C GLN A 119 3.29 -27.32 2.25
N PRO A 120 4.21 -28.01 2.96
CA PRO A 120 4.50 -27.64 4.34
C PRO A 120 5.14 -26.26 4.41
N ALA A 121 4.86 -25.53 5.49
CA ALA A 121 5.51 -24.25 5.76
C ALA A 121 7.04 -24.40 5.73
N PRO A 122 7.78 -23.39 5.25
CA PRO A 122 9.23 -23.41 5.38
C PRO A 122 9.60 -23.55 6.87
N THR A 123 10.20 -24.68 7.20
CA THR A 123 10.50 -25.05 8.59
C THR A 123 11.73 -24.37 9.15
N ARG A 124 12.48 -23.63 8.31
CA ARG A 124 13.72 -22.97 8.71
C ARG A 124 13.47 -21.49 9.01
N TRP A 125 13.80 -21.10 10.23
CA TRP A 125 13.78 -19.69 10.66
C TRP A 125 14.57 -18.75 9.71
N ARG A 126 15.65 -19.25 9.12
CA ARG A 126 16.47 -18.48 8.17
C ARG A 126 15.69 -18.10 6.91
N ASP A 127 14.85 -19.00 6.40
CA ASP A 127 14.07 -18.76 5.17
C ASP A 127 12.97 -17.72 5.46
N PHE A 128 12.32 -17.83 6.61
CA PHE A 128 11.37 -16.83 7.08
C PHE A 128 12.01 -15.43 7.27
N ALA A 129 13.19 -15.38 7.88
CA ALA A 129 13.92 -14.13 8.07
C ALA A 129 14.36 -13.51 6.74
N ALA A 130 14.74 -14.32 5.74
CA ALA A 130 15.08 -13.86 4.40
C ALA A 130 13.86 -13.27 3.69
N SER A 131 12.71 -13.94 3.74
CA SER A 131 11.45 -13.44 3.17
C SER A 131 10.99 -12.15 3.85
N MET A 132 11.12 -12.06 5.16
CA MET A 132 10.81 -10.84 5.91
C MET A 132 11.74 -9.68 5.52
N TRP A 133 13.04 -9.94 5.37
CA TRP A 133 14.01 -8.94 4.91
C TRP A 133 13.69 -8.46 3.49
N ARG A 134 13.33 -9.37 2.60
CA ARG A 134 12.88 -9.04 1.25
C ARG A 134 11.62 -8.16 1.27
N ALA A 135 10.65 -8.48 2.11
CA ALA A 135 9.43 -7.67 2.28
C ALA A 135 9.74 -6.25 2.79
N VAL A 136 10.67 -6.10 3.74
CA VAL A 136 11.14 -4.80 4.23
C VAL A 136 11.80 -3.99 3.11
N LEU A 137 12.71 -4.61 2.35
CA LEU A 137 13.37 -3.94 1.22
C LEU A 137 12.37 -3.50 0.15
N LEU A 138 11.41 -4.36 -0.20
CA LEU A 138 10.33 -4.02 -1.12
C LEU A 138 9.50 -2.84 -0.65
N THR A 139 9.13 -2.85 0.64
CA THR A 139 8.40 -1.75 1.26
C THR A 139 9.20 -0.46 1.19
N LEU A 140 10.50 -0.51 1.49
CA LEU A 140 11.38 0.67 1.40
C LEU A 140 11.45 1.22 -0.02
N VAL A 141 11.64 0.36 -1.03
CA VAL A 141 11.63 0.77 -2.44
C VAL A 141 10.28 1.38 -2.83
N ALA A 142 9.16 0.77 -2.42
CA ALA A 142 7.83 1.29 -2.69
C ALA A 142 7.58 2.65 -2.00
N VAL A 143 8.09 2.84 -0.78
CA VAL A 143 8.05 4.13 -0.06
C VAL A 143 8.82 5.20 -0.82
N LEU A 144 10.07 4.92 -1.19
CA LEU A 144 10.91 5.89 -1.92
C LEU A 144 10.30 6.24 -3.29
N ALA A 145 9.84 5.24 -4.04
CA ALA A 145 9.16 5.46 -5.32
C ALA A 145 7.85 6.25 -5.13
N GLY A 146 7.11 5.95 -4.06
CA GLY A 146 5.88 6.66 -3.68
C GLY A 146 6.14 8.12 -3.32
N LEU A 147 7.15 8.40 -2.51
CA LEU A 147 7.54 9.76 -2.15
C LEU A 147 8.03 10.56 -3.37
N PHE A 148 8.84 9.94 -4.22
CA PHE A 148 9.30 10.58 -5.46
C PHE A 148 8.14 10.92 -6.39
N SER A 149 7.23 9.96 -6.64
CA SER A 149 6.04 10.21 -7.46
C SER A 149 5.15 11.30 -6.89
N MET A 150 5.06 11.38 -5.56
CA MET A 150 4.28 12.39 -4.86
C MET A 150 4.84 13.80 -5.05
N ILE A 151 6.17 13.97 -5.01
CA ILE A 151 6.81 15.27 -5.30
C ILE A 151 6.43 15.74 -6.71
N LEU A 152 6.48 14.82 -7.70
CA LEU A 152 6.07 15.13 -9.07
C LEU A 152 4.58 15.49 -9.17
N LEU A 153 3.72 14.76 -8.46
CA LEU A 153 2.28 15.02 -8.44
C LEU A 153 1.93 16.31 -7.70
N LEU A 154 2.73 16.72 -6.72
CA LEU A 154 2.58 18.01 -6.06
C LEU A 154 2.75 19.16 -7.08
N MET A 155 3.76 19.05 -7.96
CA MET A 155 3.94 20.05 -9.05
C MET A 155 2.71 20.11 -9.97
N LEU A 156 2.11 18.97 -10.27
CA LEU A 156 0.86 18.93 -11.06
C LEU A 156 -0.32 19.57 -10.30
N GLY A 157 -0.34 19.42 -8.98
CA GLY A 157 -1.36 19.99 -8.09
C GLY A 157 -1.40 21.52 -8.06
N PHE A 158 -0.35 22.22 -8.51
CA PHE A 158 -0.36 23.67 -8.68
C PHE A 158 -1.32 24.16 -9.79
N ILE A 159 -1.75 23.29 -10.69
CA ILE A 159 -2.78 23.63 -11.66
C ILE A 159 -4.14 23.52 -10.95
N PRO A 160 -4.87 24.64 -10.74
CA PRO A 160 -6.09 24.64 -9.96
C PRO A 160 -7.13 23.66 -10.51
N VAL A 161 -7.81 22.93 -9.64
CA VAL A 161 -8.90 21.98 -9.89
C VAL A 161 -8.47 20.80 -10.77
N VAL A 162 -8.11 21.01 -12.02
CA VAL A 162 -7.75 19.95 -12.97
C VAL A 162 -6.50 19.20 -12.54
N GLY A 163 -5.46 19.93 -12.12
CA GLY A 163 -4.21 19.34 -11.64
C GLY A 163 -4.40 18.57 -10.34
N ALA A 164 -5.20 19.09 -9.42
CA ALA A 164 -5.51 18.41 -8.17
C ALA A 164 -6.26 17.07 -8.39
N ILE A 165 -7.26 17.07 -9.28
CA ILE A 165 -7.99 15.84 -9.64
C ILE A 165 -7.06 14.86 -10.36
N ALA A 166 -6.26 15.32 -11.31
CA ALA A 166 -5.30 14.49 -12.02
C ALA A 166 -4.26 13.89 -11.06
N ALA A 167 -3.71 14.69 -10.12
CA ALA A 167 -2.77 14.23 -9.11
C ALA A 167 -3.39 13.16 -8.20
N LEU A 168 -4.64 13.32 -7.80
CA LEU A 168 -5.36 12.34 -6.99
C LEU A 168 -5.53 11.00 -7.73
N VAL A 169 -5.99 11.04 -8.98
CA VAL A 169 -6.23 9.84 -9.79
C VAL A 169 -4.91 9.13 -10.10
N ILE A 170 -3.92 9.85 -10.62
CA ILE A 170 -2.61 9.30 -10.96
C ILE A 170 -1.91 8.77 -9.70
N GLY A 171 -1.98 9.52 -8.60
CA GLY A 171 -1.43 9.11 -7.31
C GLY A 171 -2.05 7.81 -6.80
N THR A 172 -3.37 7.67 -6.89
CA THR A 172 -4.07 6.44 -6.52
C THR A 172 -3.62 5.24 -7.37
N VAL A 173 -3.45 5.43 -8.67
CA VAL A 173 -2.98 4.38 -9.59
C VAL A 173 -1.53 3.98 -9.25
N ILE A 174 -0.63 4.94 -9.07
CA ILE A 174 0.77 4.67 -8.73
C ILE A 174 0.86 3.94 -7.37
N GLN A 175 0.19 4.46 -6.36
CA GLN A 175 0.17 3.86 -5.02
C GLN A 175 -0.46 2.47 -5.03
N GLY A 176 -1.53 2.27 -5.81
CA GLY A 176 -2.16 0.97 -6.01
C GLY A 176 -1.19 -0.03 -6.65
N PHE A 177 -0.49 0.35 -7.71
CA PHE A 177 0.50 -0.51 -8.36
C PHE A 177 1.65 -0.90 -7.42
N LEU A 178 2.27 0.07 -6.75
CA LEU A 178 3.39 -0.16 -5.84
C LEU A 178 3.01 -1.06 -4.67
N THR A 179 1.82 -0.87 -4.12
CA THR A 179 1.33 -1.69 -3.01
C THR A 179 0.99 -3.12 -3.46
N ALA A 180 0.31 -3.27 -4.60
CA ALA A 180 -0.02 -4.58 -5.15
C ALA A 180 1.23 -5.38 -5.54
N TRP A 181 2.27 -4.72 -6.03
CA TRP A 181 3.56 -5.38 -6.29
C TRP A 181 4.10 -6.03 -5.02
N GLY A 182 4.06 -5.33 -3.88
CA GLY A 182 4.44 -5.91 -2.58
C GLY A 182 3.57 -7.09 -2.15
N PHE A 183 2.26 -7.06 -2.44
CA PHE A 183 1.34 -8.16 -2.10
C PHE A 183 1.52 -9.40 -2.98
N PHE A 184 2.00 -9.23 -4.21
CA PHE A 184 2.27 -10.34 -5.13
C PHE A 184 3.63 -10.99 -4.88
N ASP A 185 4.54 -10.27 -4.22
CA ASP A 185 5.93 -10.69 -4.04
C ASP A 185 6.11 -12.04 -3.32
N PRO A 186 5.32 -12.43 -2.31
CA PRO A 186 5.44 -13.76 -1.70
C PRO A 186 5.28 -14.90 -2.69
N VAL A 187 4.41 -14.73 -3.70
CA VAL A 187 4.21 -15.71 -4.78
C VAL A 187 5.39 -15.71 -5.76
N TYR A 188 5.90 -14.53 -6.08
CA TYR A 188 7.09 -14.38 -6.95
C TYR A 188 8.34 -14.95 -6.31
N GLU A 189 8.55 -14.71 -5.02
CA GLU A 189 9.64 -15.26 -4.25
C GLU A 189 9.60 -16.80 -4.26
N ARG A 190 8.43 -17.38 -4.00
CA ARG A 190 8.24 -18.83 -4.02
C ARG A 190 8.47 -19.45 -5.40
N SER A 191 8.28 -18.66 -6.46
CA SER A 191 8.60 -19.04 -7.84
C SER A 191 10.07 -18.82 -8.22
N GLY A 192 10.93 -18.43 -7.27
CA GLY A 192 12.34 -18.17 -7.48
C GLY A 192 12.66 -16.87 -8.24
N MET A 193 11.69 -15.96 -8.37
CA MET A 193 11.91 -14.68 -9.04
C MET A 193 12.68 -13.70 -8.15
N SER A 194 13.68 -13.03 -8.72
CA SER A 194 14.30 -11.87 -8.09
C SER A 194 13.32 -10.68 -8.02
N MET A 195 13.57 -9.69 -7.14
CA MET A 195 12.74 -8.48 -7.05
C MET A 195 12.59 -7.76 -8.40
N GLY A 196 13.69 -7.65 -9.18
CA GLY A 196 13.67 -7.01 -10.50
C GLY A 196 12.86 -7.80 -11.54
N GLN A 197 12.90 -9.14 -11.47
CA GLN A 197 12.06 -10.00 -12.31
C GLN A 197 10.59 -9.86 -11.92
N GLY A 198 10.29 -9.84 -10.60
CA GLY A 198 8.95 -9.61 -10.08
C GLY A 198 8.39 -8.26 -10.53
N LEU A 199 9.19 -7.19 -10.48
CA LEU A 199 8.78 -5.87 -10.96
C LEU A 199 8.46 -5.87 -12.47
N ARG A 200 9.35 -6.46 -13.29
CA ARG A 200 9.09 -6.56 -14.74
C ARG A 200 7.84 -7.38 -15.05
N HIS A 201 7.64 -8.46 -14.30
CA HIS A 201 6.43 -9.29 -14.42
C HIS A 201 5.18 -8.49 -14.04
N SER A 202 5.23 -7.74 -12.94
CA SER A 202 4.16 -6.85 -12.47
C SER A 202 3.82 -5.75 -13.49
N LEU A 203 4.82 -5.13 -14.10
CA LEU A 203 4.60 -4.11 -15.15
C LEU A 203 3.89 -4.69 -16.39
N ARG A 204 4.22 -5.92 -16.78
CA ARG A 204 3.52 -6.60 -17.90
C ARG A 204 2.06 -6.93 -17.58
N HIS A 205 1.73 -7.10 -16.31
CA HIS A 205 0.39 -7.45 -15.84
C HIS A 205 -0.23 -6.35 -14.97
N ALA A 206 0.17 -5.08 -15.21
CA ALA A 206 -0.26 -3.92 -14.44
C ALA A 206 -1.79 -3.83 -14.24
N PRO A 207 -2.66 -4.10 -15.23
CA PRO A 207 -4.10 -4.07 -15.00
C PRO A 207 -4.58 -5.04 -13.91
N THR A 208 -3.99 -6.23 -13.80
CA THR A 208 -4.32 -7.20 -12.77
C THR A 208 -3.87 -6.72 -11.39
N LEU A 209 -2.66 -6.14 -11.30
CA LEU A 209 -2.16 -5.55 -10.06
C LEU A 209 -3.02 -4.37 -9.61
N LEU A 210 -3.42 -3.50 -10.55
CA LEU A 210 -4.30 -2.36 -10.25
C LEU A 210 -5.68 -2.81 -9.76
N GLY A 211 -6.21 -3.92 -10.29
CA GLY A 211 -7.44 -4.53 -9.80
C GLY A 211 -7.35 -4.99 -8.32
N ASN A 212 -6.15 -5.26 -7.82
CA ASN A 212 -5.91 -5.53 -6.40
C ASN A 212 -5.54 -4.25 -5.62
N GLY A 213 -4.59 -3.47 -6.12
CA GLY A 213 -4.02 -2.36 -5.37
C GLY A 213 -4.91 -1.13 -5.25
N VAL A 214 -5.73 -0.81 -6.26
CA VAL A 214 -6.66 0.34 -6.19
C VAL A 214 -7.71 0.15 -5.10
N PRO A 215 -8.42 -1.00 -5.02
CA PRO A 215 -9.31 -1.27 -3.89
C PRO A 215 -8.63 -1.19 -2.53
N PHE A 216 -7.37 -1.66 -2.43
CA PHE A 216 -6.58 -1.49 -1.21
C PHE A 216 -6.42 -0.02 -0.83
N VAL A 217 -5.96 0.81 -1.78
CA VAL A 217 -5.74 2.25 -1.52
C VAL A 217 -7.04 2.92 -1.10
N LEU A 218 -8.15 2.61 -1.77
CA LEU A 218 -9.47 3.17 -1.43
C LEU A 218 -9.95 2.69 -0.06
N LEU A 219 -9.79 1.41 0.26
CA LEU A 219 -10.13 0.88 1.58
C LEU A 219 -9.27 1.52 2.68
N PHE A 220 -7.98 1.70 2.41
CA PHE A 220 -7.04 2.30 3.36
C PHE A 220 -7.36 3.77 3.66
N GLN A 221 -8.11 4.47 2.78
CA GLN A 221 -8.58 5.85 3.03
C GLN A 221 -9.57 5.95 4.20
N ILE A 222 -10.17 4.85 4.62
CA ILE A 222 -11.09 4.83 5.77
C ILE A 222 -10.24 4.76 7.05
N PRO A 223 -10.18 5.82 7.86
CA PRO A 223 -9.36 5.81 9.07
C PRO A 223 -9.74 4.67 10.01
N ILE A 224 -8.76 4.12 10.71
CA ILE A 224 -8.86 3.02 11.68
C ILE A 224 -9.35 1.72 11.05
N LEU A 225 -10.56 1.68 10.45
CA LEU A 225 -11.09 0.46 9.83
C LEU A 225 -10.26 0.02 8.62
N GLY A 226 -9.97 0.95 7.72
CA GLY A 226 -9.13 0.65 6.55
C GLY A 226 -7.71 0.28 6.96
N TRP A 227 -7.13 0.98 7.92
CA TRP A 227 -5.78 0.71 8.42
C TRP A 227 -5.68 -0.65 9.10
N THR A 228 -6.78 -1.13 9.71
CA THR A 228 -6.86 -2.44 10.34
C THR A 228 -7.05 -3.57 9.32
N LEU A 229 -7.96 -3.37 8.37
CA LEU A 229 -8.41 -4.43 7.48
C LEU A 229 -7.58 -4.49 6.18
N ALA A 230 -7.26 -3.33 5.60
CA ALA A 230 -6.65 -3.27 4.29
C ALA A 230 -5.29 -4.02 4.22
N PRO A 231 -4.36 -3.91 5.18
CA PRO A 231 -3.08 -4.61 5.10
C PRO A 231 -3.25 -6.12 4.93
N SER A 232 -4.05 -6.74 5.79
CA SER A 232 -4.25 -8.20 5.77
C SER A 232 -5.11 -8.65 4.57
N TYR A 233 -6.20 -7.94 4.28
CA TYR A 233 -7.05 -8.28 3.14
C TYR A 233 -6.36 -8.06 1.81
N GLY A 234 -5.62 -6.96 1.66
CA GLY A 234 -4.84 -6.65 0.46
C GLY A 234 -3.76 -7.70 0.19
N THR A 235 -3.04 -8.11 1.23
CA THR A 235 -2.01 -9.17 1.13
C THR A 235 -2.63 -10.50 0.71
N LEU A 236 -3.68 -10.95 1.38
CA LEU A 236 -4.34 -12.23 1.06
C LEU A 236 -4.97 -12.22 -0.33
N ALA A 237 -5.67 -11.14 -0.68
CA ALA A 237 -6.24 -10.98 -2.03
C ALA A 237 -5.13 -10.93 -3.09
N GLY A 238 -4.00 -10.25 -2.81
CA GLY A 238 -2.84 -10.19 -3.69
C GLY A 238 -2.22 -11.56 -3.94
N VAL A 239 -2.05 -12.37 -2.90
CA VAL A 239 -1.56 -13.75 -3.02
C VAL A 239 -2.50 -14.59 -3.88
N LEU A 240 -3.82 -14.53 -3.66
CA LEU A 240 -4.81 -15.26 -4.46
C LEU A 240 -4.77 -14.83 -5.93
N THR A 241 -4.71 -13.53 -6.18
CA THR A 241 -4.64 -12.98 -7.53
C THR A 241 -3.35 -13.40 -8.24
N ALA A 242 -2.21 -13.36 -7.55
CA ALA A 242 -0.91 -13.72 -8.10
C ALA A 242 -0.84 -15.23 -8.45
N LEU A 243 -1.34 -16.10 -7.57
CA LEU A 243 -1.45 -17.53 -7.82
C LEU A 243 -2.32 -17.84 -9.06
N ARG A 244 -3.47 -17.18 -9.16
CA ARG A 244 -4.36 -17.32 -10.30
C ARG A 244 -3.70 -16.85 -11.59
N LEU A 245 -2.96 -15.75 -11.55
CA LEU A 245 -2.20 -15.25 -12.70
C LEU A 245 -1.16 -16.26 -13.16
N GLN A 246 -0.39 -16.84 -12.25
CA GLN A 246 0.62 -17.84 -12.57
C GLN A 246 0.01 -19.12 -13.17
N GLN A 247 -1.07 -19.64 -12.59
CA GLN A 247 -1.75 -20.82 -13.11
C GLN A 247 -2.25 -20.63 -14.55
N ARG A 248 -2.80 -19.45 -14.86
CA ARG A 248 -3.23 -19.12 -16.23
C ARG A 248 -2.08 -19.06 -17.22
N LEU A 249 -0.95 -18.44 -16.81
CA LEU A 249 0.22 -18.36 -17.69
C LEU A 249 0.82 -19.73 -17.96
N GLN A 250 0.81 -20.63 -16.99
CA GLN A 250 1.24 -22.02 -17.17
C GLN A 250 0.33 -22.76 -18.14
N GLN A 251 -0.99 -22.59 -18.04
CA GLN A 251 -1.96 -23.19 -18.97
C GLN A 251 -1.80 -22.67 -20.40
N GLN A 252 -1.50 -21.38 -20.58
CA GLN A 252 -1.27 -20.78 -21.90
C GLN A 252 0.09 -21.15 -22.51
N GLY A 253 1.09 -21.46 -21.71
CA GLY A 253 2.41 -21.92 -22.17
C GLY A 253 2.47 -23.41 -22.49
N GLN A 254 1.44 -24.19 -22.13
CA GLN A 254 1.30 -25.61 -22.43
C GLN A 254 0.36 -25.88 -23.63
N ALA A 255 -0.33 -24.86 -24.13
CA ALA A 255 -1.15 -24.89 -25.33
C ALA A 255 -0.40 -24.32 -26.54
#